data_060fbe4334fe75dd16ff4b16cd36dd3f
#
_entry.id   060fbe4334fe75dd16ff4b16cd36dd3f
#
_cell.length_a   1.000
_cell.length_b   1.000
_cell.length_c   1.000
_cell.angle_alpha   90.00
_cell.angle_beta   90.00
_cell.angle_gamma   90.00
#
_symmetry.space_group_name_H-M   'P 1'
#
loop_
_entity.id
_entity.type
_entity.pdbx_description
1 polymer ?
#
loop_
_entity_poly.entity_id
_entity_poly.type
_entity_poly.pdbx_seq_one_letter_code
_entity_poly.pdbx_strand_id
1 'polypeptide(L)'
;AISSSSKSLGTEMYGNLDLLNADTVVEFGGGKGVFTAEILKLIGPECKFFIFETNKTFYDILKDKIQDKRAIVINDNAEKIGDYLVKFKIEKVNYIISSLPLSLIGVQTKNTIIENSSKFIRKSGQYIQFQYTPYDYKRLRRYFKKVKLSYTFSNFPPVFIYRCYN
;
A
#
# COMPACT_ATOMS: atom_id res chain seq x y z
N ALA A 1 8.06 17.92 9.32
CA ALA A 1 9.24 17.04 9.33
C ALA A 1 8.80 15.59 9.55
N ILE A 2 9.32 14.65 8.73
CA ILE A 2 9.09 13.21 8.89
C ILE A 2 9.92 12.77 10.09
N SER A 3 9.30 12.08 11.06
CA SER A 3 10.04 11.55 12.21
C SER A 3 11.04 10.47 11.75
N SER A 4 12.15 10.32 12.46
CA SER A 4 13.15 9.29 12.17
C SER A 4 12.53 7.88 12.16
N SER A 5 11.56 7.63 13.03
CA SER A 5 10.79 6.37 13.08
C SER A 5 9.98 6.12 11.82
N SER A 6 9.37 7.13 11.22
CA SER A 6 8.61 6.98 9.96
C SER A 6 9.52 6.66 8.77
N LYS A 7 10.71 7.26 8.72
CA LYS A 7 11.72 6.93 7.70
C LYS A 7 12.22 5.49 7.82
N SER A 8 12.53 5.04 9.03
CA SER A 8 12.97 3.67 9.29
C SER A 8 11.90 2.66 8.90
N LEU A 9 10.64 2.91 9.27
CA LEU A 9 9.51 2.06 8.91
C LEU A 9 9.31 1.99 7.39
N GLY A 10 9.36 3.12 6.70
CA GLY A 10 9.26 3.17 5.25
C GLY A 10 10.35 2.33 4.58
N THR A 11 11.60 2.48 5.02
CA THR A 11 12.72 1.68 4.50
C THR A 11 12.48 0.18 4.70
N GLU A 12 11.94 -0.25 5.82
CA GLU A 12 11.61 -1.66 6.06
C GLU A 12 10.43 -2.13 5.21
N MET A 13 9.43 -1.28 4.96
CA MET A 13 8.26 -1.65 4.16
C MET A 13 8.58 -1.79 2.67
N TYR A 14 9.26 -0.83 2.10
CA TYR A 14 9.44 -0.74 0.64
C TYR A 14 10.89 -0.59 0.17
N GLY A 15 11.89 -0.55 1.06
CA GLY A 15 13.29 -0.38 0.68
C GLY A 15 13.87 -1.50 -0.19
N ASN A 16 13.30 -2.70 -0.12
CA ASN A 16 13.72 -3.87 -0.90
C ASN A 16 12.91 -4.06 -2.19
N LEU A 17 11.98 -3.16 -2.49
CA LEU A 17 11.18 -3.21 -3.72
C LEU A 17 11.91 -2.52 -4.86
N ASP A 18 11.81 -3.06 -6.06
CA ASP A 18 12.30 -2.42 -7.28
C ASP A 18 11.29 -1.36 -7.76
N LEU A 19 11.16 -0.30 -6.99
CA LEU A 19 10.23 0.79 -7.28
C LEU A 19 10.64 1.60 -8.51
N LEU A 20 11.94 1.70 -8.78
CA LEU A 20 12.46 2.45 -9.93
C LEU A 20 11.95 1.88 -11.26
N ASN A 21 11.84 0.57 -11.37
CA ASN A 21 11.41 -0.13 -12.59
C ASN A 21 9.92 -0.54 -12.55
N ALA A 22 9.17 -0.11 -11.52
CA ALA A 22 7.75 -0.41 -11.45
C ALA A 22 6.93 0.43 -12.43
N ASP A 23 6.00 -0.21 -13.15
CA ASP A 23 5.05 0.46 -14.04
C ASP A 23 3.89 1.06 -13.24
N THR A 24 3.44 0.36 -12.22
CA THR A 24 2.28 0.75 -11.41
C THR A 24 2.49 0.36 -9.95
N VAL A 25 2.31 1.33 -9.07
CA VAL A 25 2.34 1.16 -7.62
C VAL A 25 1.02 1.67 -7.04
N VAL A 26 0.54 1.03 -5.99
CA VAL A 26 -0.69 1.43 -5.29
C VAL A 26 -0.38 1.59 -3.81
N GLU A 27 -0.88 2.66 -3.21
CA GLU A 27 -0.88 2.88 -1.76
C GLU A 27 -2.32 2.86 -1.24
N PHE A 28 -2.57 2.04 -0.22
CA PHE A 28 -3.82 2.07 0.52
C PHE A 28 -3.63 2.78 1.86
N GLY A 29 -4.41 3.84 2.07
CA GLY A 29 -4.33 4.65 3.28
C GLY A 29 -3.22 5.70 3.21
N GLY A 30 -3.29 6.61 2.25
CA GLY A 30 -2.29 7.66 2.05
C GLY A 30 -2.12 8.62 3.24
N GLY A 31 -3.18 8.78 4.04
CA GLY A 31 -3.17 9.63 5.23
C GLY A 31 -2.69 11.06 4.93
N LYS A 32 -1.71 11.52 5.67
CA LYS A 32 -1.08 12.85 5.46
C LYS A 32 0.04 12.84 4.41
N GLY A 33 0.23 11.73 3.68
CA GLY A 33 1.18 11.62 2.58
C GLY A 33 2.63 11.41 2.98
N VAL A 34 2.90 10.85 4.17
CA VAL A 34 4.27 10.59 4.63
C VAL A 34 4.95 9.54 3.74
N PHE A 35 4.34 8.36 3.60
CA PHE A 35 4.86 7.30 2.73
C PHE A 35 4.71 7.67 1.26
N THR A 36 3.61 8.31 0.88
CA THR A 36 3.38 8.82 -0.48
C THR A 36 4.57 9.63 -0.97
N ALA A 37 5.02 10.61 -0.17
CA ALA A 37 6.15 11.48 -0.54
C ALA A 37 7.48 10.71 -0.67
N GLU A 38 7.71 9.70 0.17
CA GLU A 38 8.91 8.87 0.09
C GLU A 38 8.88 7.94 -1.14
N ILE A 39 7.75 7.30 -1.42
CA ILE A 39 7.56 6.41 -2.58
C ILE A 39 7.77 7.20 -3.88
N LEU A 40 7.26 8.43 -3.96
CA LEU A 40 7.44 9.30 -5.13
C LEU A 40 8.91 9.59 -5.46
N LYS A 41 9.80 9.57 -4.48
CA LYS A 41 11.24 9.72 -4.70
C LYS A 41 11.90 8.47 -5.27
N LEU A 42 11.25 7.32 -5.14
CA LEU A 42 11.82 6.01 -5.48
C LEU A 42 11.29 5.44 -6.80
N ILE A 43 10.08 5.80 -7.21
CA ILE A 43 9.47 5.33 -8.46
C ILE A 43 10.03 6.03 -9.69
N GLY A 44 10.04 5.31 -10.81
CA GLY A 44 10.50 5.82 -12.10
C GLY A 44 9.59 6.90 -12.70
N PRO A 45 10.08 7.62 -13.73
CA PRO A 45 9.35 8.77 -14.30
C PRO A 45 8.04 8.42 -15.00
N GLU A 46 7.89 7.19 -15.47
CA GLU A 46 6.70 6.71 -16.18
C GLU A 46 5.76 5.89 -15.30
N CYS A 47 6.10 5.68 -14.02
CA CYS A 47 5.28 4.92 -13.09
C CYS A 47 3.96 5.64 -12.83
N LYS A 48 2.84 4.89 -12.81
CA LYS A 48 1.55 5.37 -12.29
C LYS A 48 1.44 4.99 -10.82
N PHE A 49 1.19 5.97 -9.99
CA PHE A 49 1.09 5.77 -8.55
C PHE A 49 -0.30 6.16 -8.05
N PHE A 50 -1.11 5.16 -7.68
CA PHE A 50 -2.47 5.32 -7.17
C PHE A 50 -2.44 5.39 -5.66
N ILE A 51 -3.08 6.40 -5.07
CA ILE A 51 -3.16 6.60 -3.62
C ILE A 51 -4.63 6.64 -3.20
N PHE A 52 -5.08 5.62 -2.47
CA PHE A 52 -6.44 5.53 -1.94
C PHE A 52 -6.51 6.11 -0.53
N GLU A 53 -7.43 7.03 -0.31
CA GLU A 53 -7.70 7.61 1.00
C GLU A 53 -9.20 7.88 1.14
N THR A 54 -9.85 7.20 2.09
CA THR A 54 -11.30 7.34 2.33
C THR A 54 -11.66 8.59 3.12
N ASN A 55 -10.77 9.04 4.00
CA ASN A 55 -11.00 10.23 4.82
C ASN A 55 -10.88 11.49 3.95
N LYS A 56 -11.99 12.21 3.80
CA LYS A 56 -12.06 13.41 2.94
C LYS A 56 -11.03 14.48 3.33
N THR A 57 -10.83 14.69 4.63
CA THR A 57 -9.85 15.68 5.11
C THR A 57 -8.43 15.30 4.70
N PHE A 58 -8.05 14.05 4.87
CA PHE A 58 -6.73 13.56 4.43
C PHE A 58 -6.59 13.55 2.92
N TYR A 59 -7.64 13.19 2.20
CA TYR A 59 -7.66 13.29 0.75
C TYR A 59 -7.38 14.72 0.27
N ASP A 60 -8.02 15.72 0.88
CA ASP A 60 -7.81 17.12 0.50
C ASP A 60 -6.37 17.58 0.80
N ILE A 61 -5.82 17.16 1.94
CA ILE A 61 -4.41 17.40 2.28
C ILE A 61 -3.47 16.76 1.24
N LEU A 62 -3.73 15.51 0.85
CA LEU A 62 -2.95 14.80 -0.17
C LEU A 62 -3.02 15.52 -1.52
N LYS A 63 -4.22 15.91 -1.96
CA LYS A 63 -4.44 16.60 -3.23
C LYS A 63 -3.69 17.94 -3.28
N ASP A 64 -3.66 18.65 -2.18
CA ASP A 64 -2.94 19.93 -2.07
C ASP A 64 -1.42 19.74 -2.03
N LYS A 65 -0.97 18.76 -1.26
CA LYS A 65 0.46 18.51 -1.01
C LYS A 65 1.16 17.79 -2.16
N ILE A 66 0.48 16.86 -2.83
CA ILE A 66 1.08 16.00 -3.85
C ILE A 66 0.76 16.56 -5.24
N GLN A 67 1.74 17.25 -5.82
CA GLN A 67 1.65 17.91 -7.14
C GLN A 67 2.48 17.17 -8.21
N ASP A 68 2.66 15.86 -8.05
CA ASP A 68 3.41 15.02 -8.97
C ASP A 68 2.47 14.39 -10.02
N LYS A 69 2.81 14.52 -11.30
CA LYS A 69 2.01 14.00 -12.42
C LYS A 69 1.83 12.48 -12.41
N ARG A 70 2.73 11.76 -11.72
CA ARG A 70 2.67 10.29 -11.59
C ARG A 70 1.64 9.85 -10.55
N ALA A 71 1.28 10.75 -9.61
CA ALA A 71 0.38 10.47 -8.50
C ALA A 71 -1.09 10.67 -8.89
N ILE A 72 -1.91 9.68 -8.61
CA ILE A 72 -3.36 9.70 -8.81
C ILE A 72 -4.00 9.47 -7.44
N VAL A 73 -4.42 10.58 -6.81
CA VAL A 73 -5.05 10.55 -5.48
C VAL A 73 -6.54 10.30 -5.62
N ILE A 74 -7.04 9.30 -4.91
CA ILE A 74 -8.41 8.77 -5.03
C ILE A 74 -9.10 8.83 -3.67
N ASN A 75 -10.24 9.54 -3.59
CA ASN A 75 -11.09 9.54 -2.42
C ASN A 75 -12.13 8.41 -2.53
N ASP A 76 -11.69 7.20 -2.30
CA ASP A 76 -12.54 6.02 -2.37
C ASP A 76 -11.97 4.87 -1.51
N ASN A 77 -12.77 3.81 -1.37
CA ASN A 77 -12.39 2.60 -0.66
C ASN A 77 -11.45 1.73 -1.50
N ALA A 78 -10.45 1.13 -0.88
CA ALA A 78 -9.51 0.20 -1.51
C ALA A 78 -10.18 -1.03 -2.14
N GLU A 79 -11.41 -1.39 -1.73
CA GLU A 79 -12.21 -2.44 -2.38
C GLU A 79 -12.39 -2.17 -3.87
N LYS A 80 -12.42 -0.91 -4.28
CA LYS A 80 -12.69 -0.48 -5.66
C LYS A 80 -11.44 -0.40 -6.54
N ILE A 81 -10.31 -0.91 -6.09
CA ILE A 81 -9.07 -0.89 -6.88
C ILE A 81 -9.29 -1.39 -8.32
N GLY A 82 -10.08 -2.46 -8.50
CA GLY A 82 -10.35 -3.04 -9.81
C GLY A 82 -11.03 -2.05 -10.77
N ASP A 83 -11.99 -1.26 -10.29
CA ASP A 83 -12.71 -0.27 -11.12
C ASP A 83 -11.75 0.80 -11.66
N TYR A 84 -10.85 1.28 -10.80
CA TYR A 84 -9.85 2.27 -11.19
C TYR A 84 -8.81 1.70 -12.15
N LEU A 85 -8.33 0.48 -11.93
CA LEU A 85 -7.38 -0.16 -12.83
C LEU A 85 -7.97 -0.38 -14.22
N VAL A 86 -9.23 -0.80 -14.30
CA VAL A 86 -9.97 -0.91 -15.59
C VAL A 86 -10.06 0.45 -16.27
N LYS A 87 -10.44 1.49 -15.56
CA LYS A 87 -10.53 2.86 -16.09
C LYS A 87 -9.21 3.34 -16.70
N PHE A 88 -8.09 2.98 -16.08
CA PHE A 88 -6.74 3.34 -16.54
C PHE A 88 -6.11 2.30 -17.47
N LYS A 89 -6.85 1.24 -17.85
CA LYS A 89 -6.40 0.16 -18.73
C LYS A 89 -5.14 -0.56 -18.17
N ILE A 90 -5.13 -0.76 -16.86
CA ILE A 90 -4.07 -1.46 -16.15
C ILE A 90 -4.58 -2.84 -15.76
N GLU A 91 -3.90 -3.87 -16.19
CA GLU A 91 -4.27 -5.26 -15.94
C GLU A 91 -3.72 -5.76 -14.60
N LYS A 92 -2.47 -5.43 -14.31
CA LYS A 92 -1.76 -5.83 -13.10
C LYS A 92 -0.87 -4.72 -12.57
N VAL A 93 -0.64 -4.72 -11.26
CA VAL A 93 0.23 -3.77 -10.58
C VAL A 93 1.48 -4.47 -10.03
N ASN A 94 2.58 -3.74 -9.91
CA ASN A 94 3.83 -4.27 -9.36
C ASN A 94 3.75 -4.42 -7.84
N TYR A 95 3.30 -3.38 -7.16
CA TYR A 95 3.28 -3.33 -5.70
C TYR A 95 2.02 -2.67 -5.19
N ILE A 96 1.48 -3.23 -4.10
CA ILE A 96 0.46 -2.58 -3.26
C ILE A 96 1.07 -2.43 -1.88
N ILE A 97 1.14 -1.20 -1.39
CA ILE A 97 1.67 -0.86 -0.07
C ILE A 97 0.51 -0.35 0.78
N SER A 98 0.18 -1.08 1.84
CA SER A 98 -1.00 -0.81 2.65
C SER A 98 -0.64 -0.51 4.10
N SER A 99 -1.15 0.63 4.57
CA SER A 99 -1.16 1.01 5.98
C SER A 99 -2.56 0.97 6.58
N LEU A 100 -3.51 0.35 5.90
CA LEU A 100 -4.88 0.20 6.41
C LEU A 100 -4.88 -0.59 7.73
N PRO A 101 -5.60 -0.09 8.76
CA PRO A 101 -5.71 -0.80 10.02
C PRO A 101 -6.69 -1.98 9.88
N LEU A 102 -6.23 -3.10 9.34
CA LEU A 102 -7.10 -4.26 9.03
C LEU A 102 -7.89 -4.76 10.23
N SER A 103 -7.34 -4.62 11.44
CA SER A 103 -8.04 -4.98 12.67
C SER A 103 -9.31 -4.16 12.94
N LEU A 104 -9.39 -2.95 12.38
CA LEU A 104 -10.53 -2.03 12.54
C LEU A 104 -11.52 -2.07 11.37
N ILE A 105 -11.19 -2.80 10.31
CA ILE A 105 -12.03 -2.93 9.11
C ILE A 105 -12.94 -4.14 9.25
N GLY A 106 -14.20 -4.00 8.87
CA GLY A 106 -15.17 -5.10 8.86
C GLY A 106 -14.68 -6.29 8.04
N VAL A 107 -15.03 -7.51 8.48
CA VAL A 107 -14.49 -8.76 7.91
C VAL A 107 -14.73 -8.86 6.39
N GLN A 108 -15.93 -8.50 5.92
CA GLN A 108 -16.26 -8.58 4.50
C GLN A 108 -15.41 -7.62 3.66
N THR A 109 -15.38 -6.35 4.04
CA THR A 109 -14.56 -5.33 3.38
C THR A 109 -13.08 -5.70 3.37
N LYS A 110 -12.56 -6.14 4.50
CA LYS A 110 -11.19 -6.63 4.63
C LYS A 110 -10.87 -7.77 3.66
N ASN A 111 -11.75 -8.75 3.59
CA ASN A 111 -11.58 -9.89 2.68
C ASN A 111 -11.58 -9.43 1.23
N THR A 112 -12.49 -8.55 0.83
CA THR A 112 -12.57 -8.00 -0.53
C THR A 112 -11.30 -7.23 -0.90
N ILE A 113 -10.77 -6.42 0.00
CA ILE A 113 -9.51 -5.68 -0.22
C ILE A 113 -8.35 -6.66 -0.46
N ILE A 114 -8.21 -7.68 0.38
CA ILE A 114 -7.12 -8.67 0.29
C ILE A 114 -7.26 -9.52 -0.97
N GLU A 115 -8.47 -9.99 -1.29
CA GLU A 115 -8.76 -10.77 -2.48
C GLU A 115 -8.44 -9.98 -3.76
N ASN A 116 -8.91 -8.75 -3.86
CA ASN A 116 -8.61 -7.87 -4.99
C ASN A 116 -7.11 -7.58 -5.10
N SER A 117 -6.44 -7.36 -3.98
CA SER A 117 -4.99 -7.17 -3.96
C SER A 117 -4.26 -8.37 -4.53
N SER A 118 -4.62 -9.59 -4.11
CA SER A 118 -4.06 -10.82 -4.67
C SER A 118 -4.34 -10.95 -6.17
N LYS A 119 -5.58 -10.64 -6.59
CA LYS A 119 -6.00 -10.72 -7.98
C LYS A 119 -5.20 -9.79 -8.90
N PHE A 120 -4.93 -8.56 -8.46
CA PHE A 120 -4.32 -7.52 -9.30
C PHE A 120 -2.80 -7.42 -9.18
N ILE A 121 -2.17 -8.04 -8.19
CA ILE A 121 -0.71 -8.10 -8.09
C ILE A 121 -0.13 -8.97 -9.21
N ARG A 122 0.95 -8.49 -9.85
CA ARG A 122 1.75 -9.29 -10.78
C ARG A 122 2.37 -10.49 -10.07
N LYS A 123 2.65 -11.55 -10.81
CA LYS A 123 3.31 -12.75 -10.28
C LYS A 123 4.66 -12.46 -9.62
N SER A 124 5.40 -11.50 -10.15
CA SER A 124 6.67 -11.01 -9.59
C SER A 124 6.50 -9.85 -8.59
N GLY A 125 5.27 -9.43 -8.31
CA GLY A 125 4.96 -8.31 -7.44
C GLY A 125 4.78 -8.72 -5.98
N GLN A 126 4.44 -7.73 -5.15
CA GLN A 126 4.19 -7.92 -3.73
C GLN A 126 3.04 -7.04 -3.24
N TYR A 127 2.26 -7.60 -2.32
CA TYR A 127 1.42 -6.83 -1.41
C TYR A 127 2.13 -6.71 -0.07
N ILE A 128 2.32 -5.49 0.41
CA ILE A 128 2.97 -5.19 1.67
C ILE A 128 1.94 -4.55 2.60
N GLN A 129 1.70 -5.19 3.74
CA GLN A 129 0.81 -4.69 4.79
C GLN A 129 1.60 -4.40 6.03
N PHE A 130 1.48 -3.18 6.56
CA PHE A 130 1.98 -2.90 7.89
C PHE A 130 0.84 -2.75 8.89
N GLN A 131 1.00 -3.23 10.11
CA GLN A 131 0.06 -3.01 11.23
C GLN A 131 0.69 -3.33 12.58
N TYR A 132 -0.04 -3.00 13.64
CA TYR A 132 0.43 -3.19 15.02
C TYR A 132 0.09 -4.56 15.62
N THR A 133 -0.55 -5.46 14.84
CA THR A 133 -0.96 -6.81 15.30
C THR A 133 -0.60 -7.87 14.28
N PRO A 134 -0.26 -9.10 14.71
CA PRO A 134 0.07 -10.21 13.80
C PRO A 134 -1.15 -11.07 13.42
N TYR A 135 -2.37 -10.62 13.69
CA TYR A 135 -3.56 -11.48 13.65
C TYR A 135 -4.08 -11.82 12.25
N ASP A 136 -3.64 -11.11 11.21
CA ASP A 136 -4.14 -11.32 9.85
C ASP A 136 -3.30 -12.32 9.02
N TYR A 137 -2.28 -12.95 9.61
CA TYR A 137 -1.41 -13.90 8.91
C TYR A 137 -2.20 -15.05 8.24
N LYS A 138 -3.07 -15.73 8.99
CA LYS A 138 -3.89 -16.83 8.45
C LYS A 138 -4.85 -16.34 7.37
N ARG A 139 -5.38 -15.12 7.49
CA ARG A 139 -6.24 -14.51 6.49
C ARG A 139 -5.50 -14.27 5.19
N LEU A 140 -4.34 -13.64 5.24
CA LEU A 140 -3.50 -13.36 4.07
C LEU A 140 -3.08 -14.67 3.37
N ARG A 141 -2.80 -15.72 4.12
CA ARG A 141 -2.47 -17.05 3.59
C ARG A 141 -3.61 -17.73 2.79
N ARG A 142 -4.84 -17.28 2.93
CA ARG A 142 -5.97 -17.77 2.12
C ARG A 142 -5.95 -17.25 0.70
N TYR A 143 -5.36 -16.06 0.50
CA TYR A 143 -5.41 -15.34 -0.78
C TYR A 143 -4.05 -15.29 -1.49
N PHE A 144 -2.95 -15.38 -0.77
CA PHE A 144 -1.60 -15.35 -1.32
C PHE A 144 -0.90 -16.69 -1.12
N LYS A 145 -0.11 -17.11 -2.11
CA LYS A 145 0.64 -18.38 -2.05
C LYS A 145 1.71 -18.37 -0.96
N LYS A 146 2.34 -17.20 -0.76
CA LYS A 146 3.40 -17.04 0.23
C LYS A 146 3.18 -15.75 1.01
N VAL A 147 3.29 -15.85 2.33
CA VAL A 147 3.24 -14.71 3.24
C VAL A 147 4.44 -14.80 4.18
N LYS A 148 5.25 -13.76 4.16
CA LYS A 148 6.35 -13.58 5.12
C LYS A 148 5.93 -12.52 6.13
N LEU A 149 6.06 -12.85 7.40
CA LEU A 149 5.80 -11.93 8.50
C LEU A 149 7.14 -11.55 9.15
N SER A 150 7.39 -10.27 9.24
CA SER A 150 8.47 -9.70 10.03
C SER A 150 7.94 -8.67 11.02
N TYR A 151 8.77 -8.29 11.98
CA TYR A 151 8.44 -7.25 12.94
C TYR A 151 9.65 -6.35 13.16
N THR A 152 9.39 -5.09 13.51
CA THR A 152 10.44 -4.13 13.84
C THR A 152 10.20 -3.51 15.19
N PHE A 153 11.27 -3.40 15.98
CA PHE A 153 11.29 -2.69 17.26
C PHE A 153 11.79 -1.24 17.14
N SER A 154 12.12 -0.81 15.93
CA SER A 154 12.51 0.59 15.67
C SER A 154 11.40 1.58 16.01
N ASN A 155 10.17 1.08 16.12
CA ASN A 155 9.00 1.83 16.56
C ASN A 155 8.42 1.26 17.85
N PHE A 156 7.87 2.12 18.71
CA PHE A 156 7.10 1.69 19.86
C PHE A 156 5.67 2.25 19.72
N PRO A 157 4.65 1.39 19.67
CA PRO A 157 4.66 -0.08 19.73
C PRO A 157 5.33 -0.74 18.50
N PRO A 158 5.75 -2.02 18.62
CA PRO A 158 6.31 -2.77 17.50
C PRO A 158 5.36 -2.84 16.32
N VAL A 159 5.92 -2.82 15.11
CA VAL A 159 5.16 -2.90 13.86
C VAL A 159 5.40 -4.26 13.21
N PHE A 160 4.33 -4.87 12.73
CA PHE A 160 4.35 -6.11 11.95
C PHE A 160 4.22 -5.78 10.47
N ILE A 161 5.10 -6.39 9.66
CA ILE A 161 5.12 -6.20 8.21
C ILE A 161 4.87 -7.56 7.55
N TYR A 162 3.79 -7.64 6.78
CA TYR A 162 3.47 -8.79 5.96
C TYR A 162 3.90 -8.52 4.53
N ARG A 163 4.65 -9.44 3.95
CA ARG A 163 5.01 -9.46 2.52
C ARG A 163 4.33 -10.63 1.87
N CYS A 164 3.43 -10.34 0.94
CA CYS A 164 2.56 -11.34 0.33
C CYS A 164 2.87 -11.47 -1.17
N TYR A 165 2.95 -12.71 -1.64
CA TYR A 165 3.36 -13.06 -2.99
C TYR A 165 2.36 -14.07 -3.61
N ASN A 166 2.16 -13.96 -4.92
CA ASN A 166 1.43 -14.93 -5.72
C ASN A 166 2.32 -16.05 -6.26
#